data_afd9e75a97de06f2e3a169b908da48f9
#
_entry.id   afd9e75a97de06f2e3a169b908da48f9
#
_cell.length_a   1.000
_cell.length_b   1.000
_cell.length_c   1.000
_cell.angle_alpha   90.00
_cell.angle_beta   90.00
_cell.angle_gamma   90.00
#
_symmetry.space_group_name_H-M   'P 1'
#
loop_
_entity.id
_entity.type
_entity.pdbx_description
1 polymer ?
#
loop_
_entity_poly.entity_id
_entity_poly.type
_entity_poly.pdbx_seq_one_letter_code
_entity_poly.pdbx_strand_id
1 'polypeptide(L)'
;MKKIVGIIITSVLLLLPTLLFAGETKPTMAPLCAGCHQPEAGVLMGTLDNISYKADTLQLDLVSHKEIIRFDEKTKVKNVASLEELKTYKNRAFTVNFVMKKGEKLATAITRFDVLKALKPEEKIDKTGLKKLMAEKKNLVIVDARPVPRYEEGHIPGAIVMPAAAFDKQVDKLPKDKNTPLVFYCVGGCSSPLSGVKAKSLGYTDVKVYVGGMPDWVKSEYTTITPSYLKNALTQGTPLVLVDTRPRVVAEQAHIPGALTLELEKSRASFPRQKNAPIIFYGDRSADAAAMVVAWGYTGVKTLPLTFAQWQATGNPVASGPLGTTIAYVPKPKPGTVSPEEFTKLGKKIPADTIVIDVRYGDEYAAGHVKDAKNFPLEDMAEHAGEITQGSKLVLYCDTGMRAEMAYNILKDKGYTAVRFLDGTIKFEKDGSFGITTD
;
A
#
# COMPACT_ATOMS: atom_id res chain seq x y z
N MET A 1 65.00 8.78 63.30
CA MET A 1 63.85 7.95 63.00
C MET A 1 63.02 8.67 61.95
N LYS A 2 63.21 8.33 60.66
CA LYS A 2 62.48 8.92 59.55
C LYS A 2 61.39 7.92 59.15
N LYS A 3 60.11 8.33 59.27
CA LYS A 3 58.96 7.55 58.79
C LYS A 3 58.78 7.76 57.27
N ILE A 4 58.86 6.70 56.50
CA ILE A 4 58.56 6.67 55.08
C ILE A 4 57.05 6.40 54.97
N VAL A 5 56.32 7.34 54.37
CA VAL A 5 54.88 7.19 54.01
C VAL A 5 54.85 6.67 52.61
N GLY A 6 54.42 5.42 52.45
CA GLY A 6 54.16 4.83 51.11
C GLY A 6 52.82 5.27 50.59
N ILE A 7 52.82 5.88 49.42
CA ILE A 7 51.58 6.24 48.65
C ILE A 7 51.23 5.03 47.81
N ILE A 8 50.10 4.41 48.12
CA ILE A 8 49.45 3.37 47.25
C ILE A 8 48.62 4.10 46.21
N ILE A 9 49.06 4.06 44.95
CA ILE A 9 48.29 4.52 43.83
C ILE A 9 47.36 3.37 43.40
N THR A 10 46.08 3.48 43.76
CA THR A 10 45.04 2.58 43.29
C THR A 10 44.58 3.04 41.90
N SER A 11 44.98 2.31 40.84
CA SER A 11 44.49 2.54 39.48
C SER A 11 43.04 2.10 39.40
N VAL A 12 42.13 3.05 39.39
CA VAL A 12 40.72 2.79 39.07
C VAL A 12 40.60 2.65 37.57
N LEU A 13 40.42 1.41 37.09
CA LEU A 13 40.10 1.09 35.70
C LEU A 13 38.64 1.48 35.48
N LEU A 14 38.38 2.64 34.88
CA LEU A 14 37.06 3.05 34.40
C LEU A 14 36.65 2.13 33.23
N LEU A 15 35.89 1.09 33.53
CA LEU A 15 35.09 0.35 32.50
C LEU A 15 33.97 1.29 32.00
N LEU A 16 34.23 1.95 30.88
CA LEU A 16 33.18 2.58 30.10
C LEU A 16 32.23 1.47 29.59
N PRO A 17 30.92 1.54 29.91
CA PRO A 17 29.98 0.64 29.26
C PRO A 17 29.95 0.98 27.75
N THR A 18 30.40 0.05 26.93
CA THR A 18 30.08 0.07 25.50
C THR A 18 28.58 0.01 25.38
N LEU A 19 27.95 1.16 25.11
CA LEU A 19 26.58 1.24 24.61
C LEU A 19 26.58 0.50 23.26
N LEU A 20 26.27 -0.77 23.28
CA LEU A 20 25.77 -1.49 22.11
C LEU A 20 24.51 -0.74 21.71
N PHE A 21 24.60 0.08 20.66
CA PHE A 21 23.42 0.49 19.91
C PHE A 21 22.80 -0.80 19.37
N ALA A 22 21.82 -1.33 20.08
CA ALA A 22 20.90 -2.29 19.53
C ALA A 22 20.19 -1.55 18.38
N GLY A 23 20.60 -1.84 17.14
CA GLY A 23 19.90 -1.33 15.97
C GLY A 23 18.42 -1.66 16.15
N GLU A 24 17.54 -0.69 15.93
CA GLU A 24 16.09 -0.92 15.99
C GLU A 24 15.78 -2.13 15.11
N THR A 25 15.33 -3.22 15.73
CA THR A 25 14.92 -4.41 14.99
C THR A 25 13.66 -4.06 14.24
N LYS A 26 13.71 -4.16 12.90
CA LYS A 26 12.53 -3.93 12.05
C LYS A 26 11.39 -4.86 12.51
N PRO A 27 10.15 -4.35 12.60
CA PRO A 27 9.00 -5.19 12.92
C PRO A 27 8.89 -6.36 11.93
N THR A 28 8.68 -7.56 12.44
CA THR A 28 8.46 -8.77 11.61
C THR A 28 6.99 -8.98 11.23
N MET A 29 6.12 -8.09 11.67
CA MET A 29 4.69 -8.19 11.52
C MET A 29 4.07 -6.85 11.17
N ALA A 30 3.16 -6.84 10.17
CA ALA A 30 2.37 -5.65 9.88
C ALA A 30 1.49 -5.28 11.09
N PRO A 31 1.29 -3.98 11.39
CA PRO A 31 0.50 -3.53 12.53
C PRO A 31 -0.92 -4.13 12.58
N LEU A 32 -1.51 -4.40 11.42
CA LEU A 32 -2.81 -5.06 11.32
C LEU A 32 -2.78 -6.49 11.85
N CYS A 33 -1.67 -7.21 11.66
CA CYS A 33 -1.48 -8.57 12.15
C CYS A 33 -1.15 -8.60 13.65
N ALA A 34 -0.45 -7.58 14.16
CA ALA A 34 -0.07 -7.48 15.57
C ALA A 34 -1.27 -7.39 16.54
N GLY A 35 -2.45 -7.00 16.05
CA GLY A 35 -3.68 -7.04 16.85
C GLY A 35 -4.21 -8.46 17.13
N CYS A 36 -3.73 -9.47 16.39
CA CYS A 36 -4.25 -10.85 16.47
C CYS A 36 -3.14 -11.90 16.72
N HIS A 37 -1.89 -11.56 16.50
CA HIS A 37 -0.76 -12.49 16.55
C HIS A 37 0.37 -11.89 17.38
N GLN A 38 1.22 -12.75 17.91
CA GLN A 38 2.48 -12.36 18.53
C GLN A 38 3.63 -12.54 17.53
N PRO A 39 4.62 -11.64 17.52
CA PRO A 39 5.82 -11.82 16.69
C PRO A 39 6.56 -13.09 17.07
N GLU A 40 6.95 -13.88 16.07
CA GLU A 40 7.73 -15.10 16.23
C GLU A 40 9.03 -14.99 15.44
N ALA A 41 10.12 -15.57 15.96
CA ALA A 41 11.40 -15.61 15.27
C ALA A 41 11.28 -16.47 13.99
N GLY A 42 11.81 -16.01 12.86
CA GLY A 42 11.73 -16.71 11.59
C GLY A 42 10.35 -16.65 10.92
N VAL A 43 9.48 -15.76 11.37
CA VAL A 43 8.12 -15.57 10.81
C VAL A 43 7.92 -14.11 10.44
N LEU A 44 7.44 -13.89 9.21
CA LEU A 44 6.96 -12.59 8.73
C LEU A 44 5.46 -12.64 8.49
N MET A 45 4.75 -11.57 8.84
CA MET A 45 3.32 -11.43 8.62
C MET A 45 3.01 -10.08 7.96
N GLY A 46 2.53 -10.13 6.73
CA GLY A 46 2.24 -8.92 5.95
C GLY A 46 1.31 -9.20 4.79
N THR A 47 1.14 -8.23 3.91
CA THR A 47 0.40 -8.40 2.67
C THR A 47 1.34 -8.67 1.51
N LEU A 48 0.99 -9.62 0.63
CA LEU A 48 1.75 -9.87 -0.59
C LEU A 48 1.64 -8.64 -1.50
N ASP A 49 2.76 -7.96 -1.69
CA ASP A 49 2.83 -6.78 -2.54
C ASP A 49 3.24 -7.14 -3.98
N ASN A 50 4.35 -7.84 -4.13
CA ASN A 50 4.85 -8.28 -5.43
C ASN A 50 5.43 -9.68 -5.38
N ILE A 51 5.54 -10.33 -6.54
CA ILE A 51 6.21 -11.60 -6.71
C ILE A 51 6.89 -11.67 -8.09
N SER A 52 8.13 -12.10 -8.12
CA SER A 52 8.88 -12.41 -9.34
C SER A 52 9.21 -13.88 -9.38
N TYR A 53 8.55 -14.63 -10.27
CA TYR A 53 8.86 -16.04 -10.49
C TYR A 53 10.17 -16.27 -11.23
N LYS A 54 10.62 -15.30 -12.00
CA LYS A 54 11.94 -15.36 -12.65
C LYS A 54 13.09 -15.25 -11.63
N ALA A 55 12.90 -14.48 -10.58
CA ALA A 55 13.91 -14.30 -9.52
C ALA A 55 13.59 -15.08 -8.25
N ASP A 56 12.61 -15.98 -8.27
CA ASP A 56 12.13 -16.76 -7.13
C ASP A 56 12.00 -15.93 -5.84
N THR A 57 11.43 -14.74 -5.98
CA THR A 57 11.42 -13.71 -4.92
C THR A 57 10.02 -13.14 -4.75
N LEU A 58 9.57 -12.99 -3.52
CA LEU A 58 8.36 -12.27 -3.17
C LEU A 58 8.67 -11.08 -2.27
N GLN A 59 7.80 -10.07 -2.33
CA GLN A 59 7.84 -8.88 -1.51
C GLN A 59 6.60 -8.83 -0.64
N LEU A 60 6.80 -8.76 0.68
CA LEU A 60 5.74 -8.51 1.65
C LEU A 60 5.77 -7.05 2.08
N ASP A 61 4.60 -6.43 2.11
CA ASP A 61 4.40 -5.11 2.71
C ASP A 61 3.99 -5.29 4.19
N LEU A 62 4.84 -4.81 5.08
CA LEU A 62 4.60 -4.77 6.52
C LEU A 62 4.12 -3.38 6.98
N VAL A 63 3.75 -2.50 6.05
CA VAL A 63 3.30 -1.11 6.26
C VAL A 63 4.45 -0.17 6.64
N SER A 64 5.28 -0.53 7.62
CA SER A 64 6.45 0.28 8.02
C SER A 64 7.61 0.15 7.02
N HIS A 65 7.72 -0.99 6.38
CA HIS A 65 8.76 -1.32 5.39
C HIS A 65 8.32 -2.53 4.57
N LYS A 66 9.08 -2.83 3.51
CA LYS A 66 8.87 -4.02 2.68
C LYS A 66 9.96 -5.04 2.95
N GLU A 67 9.58 -6.31 3.00
CA GLU A 67 10.49 -7.44 3.19
C GLU A 67 10.59 -8.25 1.91
N ILE A 68 11.83 -8.54 1.50
CA ILE A 68 12.15 -9.37 0.35
C ILE A 68 12.49 -10.77 0.83
N ILE A 69 11.83 -11.78 0.28
CA ILE A 69 11.98 -13.16 0.67
C ILE A 69 12.14 -14.01 -0.58
N ARG A 70 13.20 -14.82 -0.64
CA ARG A 70 13.36 -15.84 -1.67
C ARG A 70 12.47 -17.05 -1.39
N PHE A 71 12.10 -17.75 -2.42
CA PHE A 71 11.46 -19.07 -2.34
C PHE A 71 12.14 -20.03 -3.32
N ASP A 72 11.93 -21.32 -3.15
CA ASP A 72 12.43 -22.37 -4.04
C ASP A 72 11.39 -23.48 -4.17
N GLU A 73 11.70 -24.51 -4.93
CA GLU A 73 10.85 -25.69 -5.14
C GLU A 73 10.50 -26.44 -3.85
N LYS A 74 11.31 -26.26 -2.77
CA LYS A 74 11.08 -26.88 -1.46
C LYS A 74 10.16 -26.02 -0.57
N THR A 75 9.86 -24.82 -0.97
CA THR A 75 8.97 -23.90 -0.24
C THR A 75 7.56 -24.45 -0.23
N LYS A 76 7.03 -24.75 0.94
CA LYS A 76 5.66 -25.27 1.10
C LYS A 76 4.66 -24.13 1.02
N VAL A 77 3.56 -24.32 0.28
CA VAL A 77 2.44 -23.39 0.28
C VAL A 77 1.24 -23.99 1.02
N LYS A 78 0.50 -23.13 1.72
CA LYS A 78 -0.74 -23.51 2.42
C LYS A 78 -1.85 -22.52 2.11
N ASN A 79 -3.08 -23.04 1.96
CA ASN A 79 -4.27 -22.27 1.60
C ASN A 79 -4.18 -21.53 0.24
N VAL A 80 -3.28 -21.97 -0.62
CA VAL A 80 -3.15 -21.69 -2.05
C VAL A 80 -2.84 -23.00 -2.76
N ALA A 81 -3.18 -23.13 -4.04
CA ALA A 81 -3.00 -24.40 -4.72
C ALA A 81 -1.52 -24.63 -5.10
N SER A 82 -0.80 -23.58 -5.49
CA SER A 82 0.61 -23.66 -5.86
C SER A 82 1.33 -22.33 -5.66
N LEU A 83 2.66 -22.31 -5.82
CA LEU A 83 3.46 -21.08 -5.83
C LEU A 83 3.02 -20.14 -6.94
N GLU A 84 2.71 -20.64 -8.14
CA GLU A 84 2.31 -19.86 -9.31
C GLU A 84 1.00 -19.11 -9.12
N GLU A 85 0.14 -19.59 -8.23
CA GLU A 85 -1.11 -18.90 -7.90
C GLU A 85 -0.92 -17.72 -6.96
N LEU A 86 0.22 -17.57 -6.29
CA LEU A 86 0.42 -16.49 -5.32
C LEU A 86 0.13 -15.11 -5.89
N LYS A 87 0.45 -14.86 -7.18
CA LYS A 87 0.17 -13.58 -7.85
C LYS A 87 -1.31 -13.18 -7.83
N THR A 88 -2.22 -14.17 -7.82
CA THR A 88 -3.66 -13.93 -7.78
C THR A 88 -4.14 -13.38 -6.44
N TYR A 89 -3.29 -13.50 -5.43
CA TYR A 89 -3.56 -13.08 -4.05
C TYR A 89 -2.80 -11.80 -3.66
N LYS A 90 -2.38 -10.99 -4.64
CA LYS A 90 -1.81 -9.65 -4.36
C LYS A 90 -2.70 -8.88 -3.40
N ASN A 91 -2.11 -8.16 -2.45
CA ASN A 91 -2.78 -7.43 -1.36
C ASN A 91 -3.57 -8.32 -0.37
N ARG A 92 -3.31 -9.63 -0.34
CA ARG A 92 -3.83 -10.53 0.70
C ARG A 92 -2.78 -10.79 1.76
N ALA A 93 -3.24 -11.10 2.98
CA ALA A 93 -2.36 -11.36 4.11
C ALA A 93 -1.75 -12.76 4.05
N PHE A 94 -0.45 -12.82 4.31
CA PHE A 94 0.33 -14.04 4.37
C PHE A 94 1.19 -14.09 5.62
N THR A 95 1.44 -15.32 6.09
CA THR A 95 2.55 -15.65 6.97
C THR A 95 3.61 -16.32 6.13
N VAL A 96 4.86 -15.89 6.26
CA VAL A 96 6.02 -16.51 5.65
C VAL A 96 6.97 -16.98 6.75
N ASN A 97 7.12 -18.30 6.88
CA ASN A 97 8.17 -18.88 7.69
C ASN A 97 9.45 -18.91 6.86
N PHE A 98 10.56 -18.47 7.41
CA PHE A 98 11.83 -18.40 6.70
C PHE A 98 13.01 -18.82 7.55
N VAL A 99 14.10 -19.15 6.86
CA VAL A 99 15.43 -19.33 7.44
C VAL A 99 16.41 -18.37 6.78
N MET A 100 17.46 -17.99 7.49
CA MET A 100 18.54 -17.22 6.87
C MET A 100 19.47 -18.18 6.11
N LYS A 101 19.69 -17.89 4.84
CA LYS A 101 20.62 -18.63 3.96
C LYS A 101 21.44 -17.63 3.17
N LYS A 102 22.77 -17.69 3.30
CA LYS A 102 23.70 -16.73 2.64
C LYS A 102 23.35 -15.24 2.87
N GLY A 103 22.84 -14.90 4.05
CA GLY A 103 22.45 -13.52 4.38
C GLY A 103 21.08 -13.09 3.87
N GLU A 104 20.34 -13.95 3.20
CA GLU A 104 18.99 -13.71 2.69
C GLU A 104 17.93 -14.54 3.41
N LYS A 105 16.68 -14.07 3.38
CA LYS A 105 15.53 -14.82 3.89
C LYS A 105 15.08 -15.81 2.82
N LEU A 106 15.15 -17.12 3.10
CA LEU A 106 14.59 -18.17 2.27
C LEU A 106 13.31 -18.70 2.90
N ALA A 107 12.20 -18.60 2.22
CA ALA A 107 10.91 -19.11 2.67
C ALA A 107 10.94 -20.64 2.79
N THR A 108 10.52 -21.16 3.94
CA THR A 108 10.28 -22.60 4.15
C THR A 108 8.80 -22.94 4.01
N ALA A 109 7.93 -21.96 4.34
CA ALA A 109 6.50 -22.07 4.13
C ALA A 109 5.87 -20.70 3.89
N ILE A 110 4.93 -20.63 2.94
CA ILE A 110 4.11 -19.46 2.63
C ILE A 110 2.66 -19.85 2.88
N THR A 111 2.02 -19.23 3.87
CA THR A 111 0.66 -19.57 4.28
C THR A 111 -0.25 -18.38 4.06
N ARG A 112 -1.26 -18.50 3.19
CA ARG A 112 -2.31 -17.50 3.10
C ARG A 112 -3.22 -17.60 4.33
N PHE A 113 -3.52 -16.45 4.94
CA PHE A 113 -4.53 -16.41 5.99
C PHE A 113 -5.90 -16.77 5.42
N ASP A 114 -6.46 -17.86 5.89
CA ASP A 114 -7.79 -18.31 5.51
C ASP A 114 -8.69 -18.49 6.74
N VAL A 115 -8.77 -17.42 7.52
CA VAL A 115 -9.70 -17.33 8.66
C VAL A 115 -11.17 -17.47 8.23
N LEU A 116 -11.43 -17.30 6.91
CA LEU A 116 -12.76 -17.52 6.36
C LEU A 116 -13.22 -18.97 6.44
N LYS A 117 -12.29 -19.94 6.57
CA LYS A 117 -12.65 -21.35 6.82
C LYS A 117 -13.36 -21.56 8.17
N ALA A 118 -13.06 -20.72 9.16
CA ALA A 118 -13.68 -20.79 10.47
C ALA A 118 -15.11 -20.23 10.50
N LEU A 119 -15.52 -19.50 9.46
CA LEU A 119 -16.88 -18.95 9.35
C LEU A 119 -17.80 -19.97 8.68
N LYS A 120 -19.02 -20.10 9.20
CA LYS A 120 -20.08 -20.87 8.56
C LYS A 120 -20.51 -20.20 7.24
N PRO A 121 -21.09 -20.94 6.29
CA PRO A 121 -21.55 -20.36 5.01
C PRO A 121 -22.50 -19.16 5.18
N GLU A 122 -23.46 -19.24 6.10
CA GLU A 122 -24.44 -18.19 6.40
C GLU A 122 -23.84 -16.91 7.02
N GLU A 123 -22.63 -17.02 7.56
CA GLU A 123 -21.89 -15.89 8.13
C GLU A 123 -21.06 -15.13 7.08
N LYS A 124 -20.98 -15.68 5.88
CA LYS A 124 -20.24 -15.08 4.75
C LYS A 124 -21.21 -14.32 3.86
N ILE A 125 -20.77 -13.16 3.40
CA ILE A 125 -21.52 -12.39 2.41
C ILE A 125 -20.55 -11.90 1.33
N ASP A 126 -20.97 -11.99 0.08
CA ASP A 126 -20.26 -11.40 -1.05
C ASP A 126 -20.72 -9.96 -1.31
N LYS A 127 -20.16 -9.31 -2.33
CA LYS A 127 -20.50 -7.93 -2.69
C LYS A 127 -21.97 -7.79 -3.10
N THR A 128 -22.50 -8.74 -3.84
CA THR A 128 -23.89 -8.71 -4.30
C THR A 128 -24.84 -8.79 -3.10
N GLY A 129 -24.58 -9.71 -2.19
CA GLY A 129 -25.36 -9.85 -0.96
C GLY A 129 -25.25 -8.62 -0.07
N LEU A 130 -24.05 -8.03 0.08
CA LEU A 130 -23.86 -6.80 0.84
C LEU A 130 -24.66 -5.64 0.24
N LYS A 131 -24.57 -5.42 -1.08
CA LYS A 131 -25.35 -4.37 -1.76
C LYS A 131 -26.86 -4.57 -1.61
N LYS A 132 -27.33 -5.81 -1.65
CA LYS A 132 -28.74 -6.14 -1.39
C LYS A 132 -29.13 -5.74 0.03
N LEU A 133 -28.33 -6.10 1.05
CA LEU A 133 -28.59 -5.70 2.44
C LEU A 133 -28.58 -4.18 2.60
N MET A 134 -27.66 -3.46 1.96
CA MET A 134 -27.61 -1.99 1.99
C MET A 134 -28.88 -1.35 1.42
N ALA A 135 -29.48 -1.96 0.40
CA ALA A 135 -30.72 -1.46 -0.20
C ALA A 135 -31.98 -1.78 0.63
N GLU A 136 -32.02 -2.95 1.29
CA GLU A 136 -33.22 -3.48 1.94
C GLU A 136 -33.29 -3.18 3.45
N LYS A 137 -32.16 -3.08 4.13
CA LYS A 137 -32.08 -2.99 5.61
C LYS A 137 -31.70 -1.59 6.06
N LYS A 138 -32.69 -0.80 6.48
CA LYS A 138 -32.47 0.57 6.99
C LYS A 138 -31.59 0.64 8.26
N ASN A 139 -31.61 -0.42 9.08
CA ASN A 139 -30.85 -0.51 10.34
C ASN A 139 -29.53 -1.31 10.21
N LEU A 140 -29.08 -1.63 8.98
CA LEU A 140 -27.81 -2.31 8.74
C LEU A 140 -26.65 -1.46 9.27
N VAL A 141 -25.78 -2.06 10.06
CA VAL A 141 -24.50 -1.45 10.47
C VAL A 141 -23.34 -2.17 9.78
N ILE A 142 -22.62 -1.44 8.96
CA ILE A 142 -21.41 -1.90 8.27
C ILE A 142 -20.21 -1.42 9.09
N VAL A 143 -19.31 -2.33 9.43
CA VAL A 143 -18.17 -2.07 10.31
C VAL A 143 -16.86 -2.30 9.57
N ASP A 144 -16.07 -1.24 9.43
CA ASP A 144 -14.71 -1.32 8.93
C ASP A 144 -13.75 -1.71 10.06
N ALA A 145 -13.22 -2.92 10.00
CA ALA A 145 -12.29 -3.46 10.98
C ALA A 145 -10.82 -3.08 10.71
N ARG A 146 -10.56 -2.24 9.69
CA ARG A 146 -9.23 -1.73 9.36
C ARG A 146 -8.79 -0.60 10.30
N PRO A 147 -7.49 -0.28 10.37
CA PRO A 147 -7.00 0.91 11.08
C PRO A 147 -7.64 2.21 10.59
N VAL A 148 -7.80 3.19 11.50
CA VAL A 148 -8.44 4.48 11.20
C VAL A 148 -7.90 5.18 9.96
N PRO A 149 -6.57 5.28 9.70
CA PRO A 149 -6.07 5.94 8.50
C PRO A 149 -6.56 5.30 7.20
N ARG A 150 -6.74 3.97 7.17
CA ARG A 150 -7.28 3.26 6.01
C ARG A 150 -8.77 3.50 5.79
N TYR A 151 -9.52 3.65 6.89
CA TYR A 151 -10.92 4.08 6.82
C TYR A 151 -11.04 5.50 6.30
N GLU A 152 -10.23 6.43 6.80
CA GLU A 152 -10.25 7.83 6.40
C GLU A 152 -9.97 8.01 4.92
N GLU A 153 -8.98 7.27 4.39
CA GLU A 153 -8.58 7.27 2.98
C GLU A 153 -9.70 6.77 2.05
N GLY A 154 -10.55 5.84 2.52
CA GLY A 154 -11.66 5.31 1.74
C GLY A 154 -12.30 4.10 2.41
N HIS A 155 -13.61 4.16 2.63
CA HIS A 155 -14.43 3.11 3.25
C HIS A 155 -15.71 2.87 2.46
N ILE A 156 -16.38 1.77 2.73
CA ILE A 156 -17.71 1.47 2.15
C ILE A 156 -18.70 2.54 2.63
N PRO A 157 -19.49 3.16 1.73
CA PRO A 157 -20.45 4.18 2.12
C PRO A 157 -21.34 3.76 3.29
N GLY A 158 -21.44 4.63 4.30
CA GLY A 158 -22.24 4.37 5.50
C GLY A 158 -21.57 3.47 6.55
N ALA A 159 -20.35 2.97 6.31
CA ALA A 159 -19.64 2.18 7.31
C ALA A 159 -19.15 3.04 8.49
N ILE A 160 -19.13 2.43 9.69
CA ILE A 160 -18.45 2.98 10.87
C ILE A 160 -17.06 2.35 11.01
N VAL A 161 -16.11 3.10 11.59
CA VAL A 161 -14.77 2.58 11.88
C VAL A 161 -14.70 1.95 13.26
N MET A 162 -14.23 0.70 13.29
CA MET A 162 -14.00 -0.04 14.53
C MET A 162 -12.85 -1.01 14.34
N PRO A 163 -11.59 -0.52 14.45
CA PRO A 163 -10.41 -1.35 14.24
C PRO A 163 -10.41 -2.59 15.12
N ALA A 164 -10.08 -3.75 14.55
CA ALA A 164 -10.11 -5.03 15.26
C ALA A 164 -9.27 -5.01 16.55
N ALA A 165 -8.13 -4.33 16.53
CA ALA A 165 -7.25 -4.16 17.68
C ALA A 165 -7.86 -3.30 18.81
N ALA A 166 -8.83 -2.46 18.49
CA ALA A 166 -9.53 -1.60 19.44
C ALA A 166 -10.97 -2.04 19.71
N PHE A 167 -11.39 -3.21 19.22
CA PHE A 167 -12.78 -3.69 19.28
C PHE A 167 -13.37 -3.60 20.68
N ASP A 168 -12.70 -4.18 21.68
CA ASP A 168 -13.20 -4.28 23.05
C ASP A 168 -13.36 -2.91 23.74
N LYS A 169 -12.60 -1.89 23.27
CA LYS A 169 -12.67 -0.51 23.78
C LYS A 169 -13.74 0.35 23.06
N GLN A 170 -14.37 -0.18 22.01
CA GLN A 170 -15.32 0.56 21.16
C GLN A 170 -16.65 -0.16 20.99
N VAL A 171 -16.96 -1.09 21.88
CA VAL A 171 -18.23 -1.87 21.85
C VAL A 171 -19.47 -0.98 21.94
N ASP A 172 -19.34 0.17 22.57
CA ASP A 172 -20.38 1.21 22.68
C ASP A 172 -20.80 1.81 21.33
N LYS A 173 -19.97 1.70 20.29
CA LYS A 173 -20.33 2.10 18.92
C LYS A 173 -21.32 1.13 18.26
N LEU A 174 -21.42 -0.09 18.74
CA LEU A 174 -22.35 -1.08 18.22
C LEU A 174 -23.77 -0.83 18.73
N PRO A 175 -24.80 -1.17 17.94
CA PRO A 175 -26.19 -1.00 18.33
C PRO A 175 -26.52 -1.71 19.65
N LYS A 176 -27.40 -1.12 20.45
CA LYS A 176 -27.89 -1.77 21.69
C LYS A 176 -28.75 -3.00 21.38
N ASP A 177 -29.59 -2.92 20.32
CA ASP A 177 -30.36 -4.05 19.84
C ASP A 177 -29.46 -5.11 19.22
N LYS A 178 -29.41 -6.29 19.82
CA LYS A 178 -28.58 -7.42 19.44
C LYS A 178 -29.06 -8.13 18.17
N ASN A 179 -30.26 -7.83 17.70
CA ASN A 179 -30.80 -8.34 16.43
C ASN A 179 -30.50 -7.41 15.24
N THR A 180 -29.85 -6.28 15.49
CA THR A 180 -29.41 -5.40 14.40
C THR A 180 -28.42 -6.14 13.49
N PRO A 181 -28.65 -6.16 12.17
CA PRO A 181 -27.72 -6.78 11.22
C PRO A 181 -26.34 -6.07 11.22
N LEU A 182 -25.29 -6.83 11.44
CA LEU A 182 -23.92 -6.33 11.40
C LEU A 182 -23.15 -6.98 10.25
N VAL A 183 -22.45 -6.18 9.45
CA VAL A 183 -21.51 -6.69 8.45
C VAL A 183 -20.13 -6.12 8.69
N PHE A 184 -19.19 -7.00 9.02
CA PHE A 184 -17.79 -6.63 9.20
C PHE A 184 -16.99 -6.83 7.91
N TYR A 185 -16.09 -5.90 7.60
CA TYR A 185 -15.15 -6.06 6.50
C TYR A 185 -13.76 -5.54 6.85
N CYS A 186 -12.77 -5.98 6.07
CA CYS A 186 -11.39 -5.51 6.12
C CYS A 186 -10.75 -5.57 4.71
N VAL A 187 -9.46 -5.86 4.60
CA VAL A 187 -8.78 -6.12 3.32
C VAL A 187 -8.93 -7.57 2.80
N GLY A 188 -9.84 -8.35 3.40
CA GLY A 188 -10.02 -9.77 3.07
C GLY A 188 -9.06 -10.70 3.82
N GLY A 189 -8.67 -10.29 5.03
CA GLY A 189 -7.81 -11.05 5.94
C GLY A 189 -8.51 -11.42 7.25
N CYS A 190 -7.79 -11.34 8.36
CA CYS A 190 -8.20 -11.84 9.67
C CYS A 190 -9.08 -10.89 10.50
N SER A 191 -8.97 -9.57 10.31
CA SER A 191 -9.58 -8.58 11.22
C SER A 191 -11.10 -8.65 11.27
N SER A 192 -11.78 -8.72 10.12
CA SER A 192 -13.24 -8.74 10.08
C SER A 192 -13.84 -10.05 10.60
N PRO A 193 -13.31 -11.25 10.31
CA PRO A 193 -13.81 -12.48 10.95
C PRO A 193 -13.65 -12.47 12.46
N LEU A 194 -12.51 -12.01 12.97
CA LEU A 194 -12.29 -11.92 14.41
C LEU A 194 -13.28 -10.97 15.08
N SER A 195 -13.48 -9.78 14.49
CA SER A 195 -14.47 -8.82 14.97
C SER A 195 -15.90 -9.39 14.94
N GLY A 196 -16.24 -10.16 13.89
CA GLY A 196 -17.52 -10.86 13.80
C GLY A 196 -17.72 -11.90 14.91
N VAL A 197 -16.70 -12.69 15.22
CA VAL A 197 -16.73 -13.65 16.34
C VAL A 197 -16.92 -12.93 17.67
N LYS A 198 -16.19 -11.84 17.91
CA LYS A 198 -16.35 -11.02 19.12
C LYS A 198 -17.76 -10.41 19.22
N ALA A 199 -18.32 -9.91 18.13
CA ALA A 199 -19.69 -9.39 18.14
C ALA A 199 -20.70 -10.48 18.53
N LYS A 200 -20.55 -11.70 18.02
CA LYS A 200 -21.41 -12.84 18.41
C LYS A 200 -21.28 -13.19 19.90
N SER A 201 -20.06 -13.18 20.45
CA SER A 201 -19.86 -13.43 21.89
C SER A 201 -20.52 -12.36 22.77
N LEU A 202 -20.79 -11.18 22.23
CA LEU A 202 -21.56 -10.10 22.85
C LEU A 202 -23.09 -10.24 22.66
N GLY A 203 -23.53 -11.34 22.04
CA GLY A 203 -24.94 -11.66 21.86
C GLY A 203 -25.58 -11.15 20.56
N TYR A 204 -24.84 -10.61 19.60
CA TYR A 204 -25.40 -10.25 18.29
C TYR A 204 -25.76 -11.49 17.48
N THR A 205 -26.99 -11.52 16.95
CA THR A 205 -27.56 -12.72 16.31
C THR A 205 -27.42 -12.72 14.78
N ASP A 206 -27.42 -11.55 14.13
CA ASP A 206 -27.25 -11.40 12.67
C ASP A 206 -25.91 -10.74 12.35
N VAL A 207 -24.85 -11.55 12.35
CA VAL A 207 -23.48 -11.10 12.10
C VAL A 207 -22.93 -11.79 10.86
N LYS A 208 -22.52 -10.98 9.89
CA LYS A 208 -21.89 -11.44 8.64
C LYS A 208 -20.51 -10.81 8.43
N VAL A 209 -19.71 -11.46 7.60
CA VAL A 209 -18.39 -10.98 7.17
C VAL A 209 -18.38 -10.86 5.65
N TYR A 210 -18.11 -9.67 5.15
CA TYR A 210 -17.89 -9.43 3.73
C TYR A 210 -16.53 -9.97 3.32
N VAL A 211 -16.55 -11.14 2.69
CA VAL A 211 -15.36 -11.94 2.40
C VAL A 211 -14.44 -11.34 1.34
N GLY A 212 -15.00 -10.54 0.42
CA GLY A 212 -14.25 -9.81 -0.61
C GLY A 212 -13.41 -8.66 -0.06
N GLY A 213 -13.92 -8.01 0.99
CA GLY A 213 -13.32 -6.84 1.60
C GLY A 213 -13.10 -5.67 0.64
N MET A 214 -12.30 -4.69 1.06
CA MET A 214 -12.02 -3.49 0.25
C MET A 214 -11.43 -3.79 -1.13
N PRO A 215 -10.48 -4.75 -1.32
CA PRO A 215 -9.92 -5.04 -2.64
C PRO A 215 -10.96 -5.52 -3.66
N ASP A 216 -12.03 -6.15 -3.20
CA ASP A 216 -13.13 -6.54 -4.10
C ASP A 216 -14.12 -5.38 -4.29
N TRP A 217 -14.41 -4.60 -3.24
CA TRP A 217 -15.30 -3.45 -3.31
C TRP A 217 -14.85 -2.45 -4.37
N VAL A 218 -13.61 -1.98 -4.29
CA VAL A 218 -13.09 -0.92 -5.17
C VAL A 218 -12.97 -1.30 -6.65
N LYS A 219 -13.11 -2.58 -7.00
CA LYS A 219 -13.12 -3.00 -8.41
C LYS A 219 -14.29 -2.45 -9.21
N SER A 220 -15.42 -2.21 -8.56
CA SER A 220 -16.66 -1.82 -9.23
C SER A 220 -17.56 -0.88 -8.40
N GLU A 221 -17.05 -0.37 -7.28
CA GLU A 221 -17.79 0.54 -6.40
C GLU A 221 -16.89 1.69 -5.95
N TYR A 222 -17.48 2.86 -5.75
CA TYR A 222 -16.77 3.99 -5.13
C TYR A 222 -16.69 3.82 -3.61
N THR A 223 -15.79 4.58 -3.01
CA THR A 223 -15.62 4.67 -1.56
C THR A 223 -15.99 6.06 -1.04
N THR A 224 -16.12 6.18 0.27
CA THR A 224 -16.33 7.45 0.95
C THR A 224 -15.09 7.81 1.76
N ILE A 225 -14.68 9.06 1.74
CA ILE A 225 -13.55 9.59 2.52
C ILE A 225 -14.02 10.40 3.72
N THR A 226 -13.14 10.63 4.68
CA THR A 226 -13.40 11.59 5.75
C THR A 226 -12.97 13.01 5.35
N PRO A 227 -13.57 14.06 5.97
CA PRO A 227 -13.12 15.45 5.78
C PRO A 227 -11.65 15.65 6.17
N SER A 228 -11.18 14.97 7.22
CA SER A 228 -9.78 15.00 7.67
C SER A 228 -8.82 14.54 6.59
N TYR A 229 -9.17 13.43 5.92
CA TYR A 229 -8.36 12.93 4.80
C TYR A 229 -8.25 13.96 3.67
N LEU A 230 -9.38 14.52 3.22
CA LEU A 230 -9.35 15.51 2.13
C LEU A 230 -8.56 16.76 2.53
N LYS A 231 -8.78 17.29 3.73
CA LYS A 231 -8.02 18.44 4.26
C LYS A 231 -6.52 18.17 4.26
N ASN A 232 -6.09 17.00 4.76
CA ASN A 232 -4.68 16.62 4.78
C ASN A 232 -4.12 16.46 3.36
N ALA A 233 -4.86 15.83 2.45
CA ALA A 233 -4.45 15.66 1.06
C ALA A 233 -4.24 17.01 0.35
N LEU A 234 -5.15 17.96 0.53
CA LEU A 234 -5.03 19.32 -0.01
C LEU A 234 -3.82 20.05 0.58
N THR A 235 -3.63 19.97 1.90
CA THR A 235 -2.50 20.64 2.60
C THR A 235 -1.15 20.08 2.14
N GLN A 236 -1.07 18.77 1.88
CA GLN A 236 0.15 18.09 1.45
C GLN A 236 0.38 18.16 -0.07
N GLY A 237 -0.52 18.77 -0.82
CA GLY A 237 -0.47 18.82 -2.28
C GLY A 237 -0.52 17.40 -2.91
N THR A 238 -1.27 16.48 -2.29
CA THR A 238 -1.45 15.14 -2.83
C THR A 238 -2.19 15.22 -4.17
N PRO A 239 -1.64 14.68 -5.27
CA PRO A 239 -2.31 14.70 -6.56
C PRO A 239 -3.65 13.97 -6.50
N LEU A 240 -4.71 14.68 -6.88
CA LEU A 240 -6.08 14.15 -6.97
C LEU A 240 -6.90 15.00 -7.94
N VAL A 241 -7.99 14.45 -8.42
CA VAL A 241 -9.02 15.19 -9.16
C VAL A 241 -10.18 15.44 -8.20
N LEU A 242 -10.44 16.70 -7.88
CA LEU A 242 -11.56 17.10 -7.01
C LEU A 242 -12.65 17.75 -7.85
N VAL A 243 -13.87 17.23 -7.78
CA VAL A 243 -15.00 17.69 -8.60
C VAL A 243 -16.16 18.13 -7.72
N ASP A 244 -16.59 19.37 -7.92
CA ASP A 244 -17.82 19.92 -7.35
C ASP A 244 -19.00 19.57 -8.25
N THR A 245 -19.96 18.84 -7.74
CA THR A 245 -21.14 18.41 -8.49
C THR A 245 -22.34 19.35 -8.35
N ARG A 246 -22.17 20.45 -7.60
CA ARG A 246 -23.20 21.49 -7.49
C ARG A 246 -23.29 22.31 -8.79
N PRO A 247 -24.41 23.02 -9.01
CA PRO A 247 -24.51 23.96 -10.14
C PRO A 247 -23.33 24.95 -10.13
N ARG A 248 -22.74 25.20 -11.28
CA ARG A 248 -21.54 26.05 -11.43
C ARG A 248 -21.69 27.42 -10.76
N VAL A 249 -22.83 28.07 -10.95
CA VAL A 249 -23.12 29.37 -10.35
C VAL A 249 -23.10 29.38 -8.81
N VAL A 250 -23.41 28.25 -8.19
CA VAL A 250 -23.34 28.05 -6.73
C VAL A 250 -21.90 27.73 -6.31
N ALA A 251 -21.21 26.89 -7.06
CA ALA A 251 -19.83 26.51 -6.78
C ALA A 251 -18.87 27.71 -6.91
N GLU A 252 -19.09 28.62 -7.87
CA GLU A 252 -18.30 29.84 -8.05
C GLU A 252 -18.42 30.83 -6.89
N GLN A 253 -19.52 30.82 -6.14
CA GLN A 253 -19.66 31.64 -4.93
C GLN A 253 -18.72 31.15 -3.82
N ALA A 254 -18.66 29.83 -3.63
CA ALA A 254 -17.74 29.21 -2.68
C ALA A 254 -17.58 27.71 -2.98
N HIS A 255 -16.34 27.21 -2.97
CA HIS A 255 -15.98 25.82 -3.26
C HIS A 255 -14.76 25.37 -2.45
N ILE A 256 -14.47 24.05 -2.47
CA ILE A 256 -13.23 23.52 -1.89
C ILE A 256 -12.06 23.90 -2.82
N PRO A 257 -10.93 24.43 -2.31
CA PRO A 257 -9.79 24.84 -3.14
C PRO A 257 -9.31 23.71 -4.07
N GLY A 258 -9.06 24.08 -5.34
CA GLY A 258 -8.63 23.13 -6.37
C GLY A 258 -9.75 22.29 -6.99
N ALA A 259 -11.00 22.52 -6.59
CA ALA A 259 -12.15 21.85 -7.21
C ALA A 259 -12.36 22.30 -8.67
N LEU A 260 -12.84 21.34 -9.47
CA LEU A 260 -13.26 21.54 -10.85
C LEU A 260 -14.79 21.46 -10.94
N THR A 261 -15.36 22.08 -11.96
CA THR A 261 -16.72 21.80 -12.38
C THR A 261 -16.69 21.17 -13.77
N LEU A 262 -17.28 19.98 -13.92
CA LEU A 262 -17.15 19.14 -15.12
C LEU A 262 -18.54 18.75 -15.66
N GLU A 263 -18.72 18.82 -16.97
CA GLU A 263 -19.75 18.09 -17.68
C GLU A 263 -19.22 16.69 -17.95
N LEU A 264 -19.52 15.73 -17.06
CA LEU A 264 -18.82 14.43 -17.00
C LEU A 264 -18.75 13.70 -18.34
N GLU A 265 -19.87 13.56 -19.04
CA GLU A 265 -19.92 12.84 -20.34
C GLU A 265 -18.99 13.50 -21.38
N LYS A 266 -18.99 14.82 -21.46
CA LYS A 266 -18.13 15.56 -22.39
C LYS A 266 -16.67 15.52 -21.98
N SER A 267 -16.41 15.44 -20.67
CA SER A 267 -15.05 15.44 -20.08
C SER A 267 -14.40 14.06 -20.04
N ARG A 268 -15.10 12.98 -20.43
CA ARG A 268 -14.64 11.60 -20.29
C ARG A 268 -13.25 11.35 -20.88
N ALA A 269 -12.95 11.93 -22.03
CA ALA A 269 -11.66 11.77 -22.73
C ALA A 269 -10.50 12.45 -22.01
N SER A 270 -10.76 13.44 -21.13
CA SER A 270 -9.74 14.20 -20.37
C SER A 270 -9.47 13.61 -18.98
N PHE A 271 -10.18 12.56 -18.58
CA PHE A 271 -9.89 11.87 -17.33
C PHE A 271 -8.51 11.19 -17.36
N PRO A 272 -7.86 11.02 -16.19
CA PRO A 272 -6.54 10.40 -16.11
C PRO A 272 -6.47 9.05 -16.83
N ARG A 273 -5.33 8.76 -17.48
CA ARG A 273 -5.11 7.42 -18.07
C ARG A 273 -5.08 6.33 -17.00
N GLN A 274 -4.50 6.66 -15.84
CA GLN A 274 -4.41 5.77 -14.67
C GLN A 274 -5.81 5.53 -14.09
N LYS A 275 -6.31 4.31 -14.21
CA LYS A 275 -7.64 3.93 -13.71
C LYS A 275 -7.76 3.92 -12.19
N ASN A 276 -6.64 3.96 -11.48
CA ASN A 276 -6.56 4.08 -10.02
C ASN A 276 -6.33 5.52 -9.53
N ALA A 277 -6.32 6.52 -10.42
CA ALA A 277 -6.19 7.92 -10.05
C ALA A 277 -7.23 8.30 -8.99
N PRO A 278 -6.84 9.02 -7.90
CA PRO A 278 -7.79 9.50 -6.90
C PRO A 278 -8.71 10.55 -7.50
N ILE A 279 -9.99 10.22 -7.65
CA ILE A 279 -11.04 11.12 -8.15
C ILE A 279 -12.08 11.26 -7.06
N ILE A 280 -12.24 12.46 -6.53
CA ILE A 280 -13.11 12.76 -5.41
C ILE A 280 -14.25 13.67 -5.86
N PHE A 281 -15.47 13.25 -5.61
CA PHE A 281 -16.68 14.01 -5.86
C PHE A 281 -17.29 14.52 -4.54
N TYR A 282 -17.78 15.74 -4.54
CA TYR A 282 -18.59 16.28 -3.45
C TYR A 282 -19.77 17.11 -3.99
N GLY A 283 -20.75 17.37 -3.12
CA GLY A 283 -22.01 18.04 -3.50
C GLY A 283 -23.14 17.04 -3.74
N ASP A 284 -24.31 17.55 -4.09
CA ASP A 284 -25.58 16.84 -4.06
C ASP A 284 -25.66 15.62 -5.00
N ARG A 285 -24.89 15.63 -6.09
CA ARG A 285 -24.85 14.56 -7.09
C ARG A 285 -23.56 13.75 -7.05
N SER A 286 -22.82 13.83 -5.96
CA SER A 286 -21.51 13.18 -5.84
C SER A 286 -21.58 11.65 -5.98
N ALA A 287 -22.62 11.01 -5.47
CA ALA A 287 -22.81 9.56 -5.57
C ALA A 287 -23.08 9.11 -7.02
N ASP A 288 -23.96 9.83 -7.75
CA ASP A 288 -24.27 9.52 -9.15
C ASP A 288 -23.05 9.70 -10.05
N ALA A 289 -22.33 10.82 -9.83
CA ALA A 289 -21.09 11.12 -10.53
C ALA A 289 -20.02 10.05 -10.29
N ALA A 290 -19.85 9.64 -9.04
CA ALA A 290 -18.91 8.58 -8.68
C ALA A 290 -19.27 7.24 -9.31
N ALA A 291 -20.55 6.85 -9.26
CA ALA A 291 -21.03 5.61 -9.88
C ALA A 291 -20.78 5.60 -11.42
N MET A 292 -21.01 6.73 -12.07
CA MET A 292 -20.75 6.88 -13.50
C MET A 292 -19.26 6.66 -13.83
N VAL A 293 -18.37 7.29 -13.08
CA VAL A 293 -16.92 7.19 -13.33
C VAL A 293 -16.38 5.80 -12.97
N VAL A 294 -16.93 5.14 -11.97
CA VAL A 294 -16.67 3.71 -11.70
C VAL A 294 -17.08 2.86 -12.89
N ALA A 295 -18.24 3.11 -13.50
CA ALA A 295 -18.68 2.39 -14.70
C ALA A 295 -17.75 2.59 -15.92
N TRP A 296 -16.94 3.66 -15.93
CA TRP A 296 -15.86 3.86 -16.92
C TRP A 296 -14.58 3.07 -16.59
N GLY A 297 -14.59 2.25 -15.55
CA GLY A 297 -13.50 1.38 -15.14
C GLY A 297 -12.47 2.03 -14.17
N TYR A 298 -12.80 3.18 -13.56
CA TYR A 298 -11.94 3.78 -12.53
C TYR A 298 -12.16 3.13 -11.18
N THR A 299 -11.05 2.84 -10.47
CA THR A 299 -11.05 2.18 -9.15
C THR A 299 -10.66 3.12 -8.00
N GLY A 300 -10.12 4.30 -8.30
CA GLY A 300 -9.74 5.35 -7.33
C GLY A 300 -10.86 6.33 -7.00
N VAL A 301 -12.13 6.00 -7.31
CA VAL A 301 -13.26 6.92 -7.19
C VAL A 301 -13.77 7.00 -5.76
N LYS A 302 -13.96 8.23 -5.29
CA LYS A 302 -14.33 8.52 -3.90
C LYS A 302 -15.39 9.62 -3.84
N THR A 303 -16.16 9.62 -2.74
CA THR A 303 -17.09 10.72 -2.41
C THR A 303 -16.76 11.32 -1.05
N LEU A 304 -16.99 12.62 -0.89
CA LEU A 304 -17.02 13.26 0.42
C LEU A 304 -18.49 13.33 0.87
N PRO A 305 -18.87 12.65 1.97
CA PRO A 305 -20.26 12.48 2.38
C PRO A 305 -20.78 13.67 3.21
N LEU A 306 -20.33 14.88 2.88
CA LEU A 306 -20.76 16.11 3.51
C LEU A 306 -21.34 17.06 2.47
N THR A 307 -22.33 17.86 2.89
CA THR A 307 -22.70 19.04 2.15
C THR A 307 -21.57 20.07 2.20
N PHE A 308 -21.49 20.95 1.22
CA PHE A 308 -20.49 22.03 1.24
C PHE A 308 -20.65 22.95 2.48
N ALA A 309 -21.87 23.19 2.91
CA ALA A 309 -22.14 23.95 4.12
C ALA A 309 -21.55 23.29 5.39
N GLN A 310 -21.64 21.98 5.50
CA GLN A 310 -21.01 21.23 6.60
C GLN A 310 -19.48 21.30 6.53
N TRP A 311 -18.89 21.21 5.32
CA TRP A 311 -17.45 21.40 5.12
C TRP A 311 -16.99 22.77 5.62
N GLN A 312 -17.72 23.82 5.25
CA GLN A 312 -17.43 25.21 5.65
C GLN A 312 -17.61 25.43 7.16
N ALA A 313 -18.68 24.89 7.74
CA ALA A 313 -19.00 25.05 9.17
C ALA A 313 -17.92 24.46 10.09
N THR A 314 -17.14 23.51 9.62
CA THR A 314 -16.03 22.90 10.38
C THR A 314 -14.69 23.61 10.18
N GLY A 315 -14.69 24.82 9.61
CA GLY A 315 -13.49 25.65 9.43
C GLY A 315 -12.49 25.09 8.41
N ASN A 316 -12.95 24.27 7.47
CA ASN A 316 -12.12 23.75 6.40
C ASN A 316 -11.88 24.81 5.31
N PRO A 317 -10.80 24.69 4.50
CA PRO A 317 -10.46 25.66 3.47
C PRO A 317 -11.58 25.86 2.44
N VAL A 318 -11.81 27.12 2.08
CA VAL A 318 -12.81 27.55 1.08
C VAL A 318 -12.14 28.53 0.12
N ALA A 319 -12.48 28.44 -1.16
CA ALA A 319 -12.13 29.38 -2.22
C ALA A 319 -13.41 29.93 -2.85
N SER A 320 -13.30 31.03 -3.60
CA SER A 320 -14.36 31.59 -4.40
C SER A 320 -13.84 32.04 -5.78
N GLY A 321 -14.74 32.25 -6.73
CA GLY A 321 -14.40 32.61 -8.10
C GLY A 321 -14.57 31.45 -9.09
N PRO A 322 -14.12 31.65 -10.34
CA PRO A 322 -14.27 30.64 -11.38
C PRO A 322 -13.57 29.32 -11.06
N LEU A 323 -14.25 28.19 -11.26
CA LEU A 323 -13.66 26.86 -11.17
C LEU A 323 -13.05 26.46 -12.52
N GLY A 324 -11.97 25.67 -12.45
CA GLY A 324 -11.41 25.00 -13.62
C GLY A 324 -12.40 24.01 -14.24
N THR A 325 -12.29 23.81 -15.55
CA THR A 325 -13.11 22.87 -16.33
C THR A 325 -12.26 21.77 -17.00
N THR A 326 -10.96 21.80 -16.77
CA THR A 326 -9.99 20.86 -17.37
C THR A 326 -9.25 20.11 -16.29
N ILE A 327 -9.15 18.80 -16.44
CA ILE A 327 -8.41 17.94 -15.51
C ILE A 327 -6.93 18.05 -15.84
N ALA A 328 -6.13 18.47 -14.86
CA ALA A 328 -4.65 18.51 -14.92
C ALA A 328 -4.08 17.58 -13.83
N TYR A 329 -4.28 16.26 -14.00
CA TYR A 329 -3.79 15.27 -13.05
C TYR A 329 -2.40 14.77 -13.44
N VAL A 330 -1.44 14.94 -12.53
CA VAL A 330 -0.09 14.37 -12.65
C VAL A 330 0.13 13.45 -11.44
N PRO A 331 0.29 12.15 -11.63
CA PRO A 331 0.51 11.22 -10.52
C PRO A 331 1.82 11.54 -9.80
N LYS A 332 1.82 11.39 -8.47
CA LYS A 332 3.07 11.48 -7.71
C LYS A 332 3.91 10.22 -8.00
N PRO A 333 5.15 10.38 -8.45
CA PRO A 333 6.04 9.25 -8.64
C PRO A 333 6.25 8.48 -7.33
N LYS A 334 6.44 7.16 -7.42
CA LYS A 334 6.87 6.37 -6.26
C LYS A 334 8.20 6.91 -5.74
N PRO A 335 8.44 6.90 -4.40
CA PRO A 335 9.74 7.31 -3.87
C PRO A 335 10.89 6.53 -4.51
N GLY A 336 11.93 7.23 -4.91
CA GLY A 336 13.11 6.63 -5.54
C GLY A 336 12.99 6.34 -7.03
N THR A 337 11.89 6.71 -7.71
CA THR A 337 11.78 6.51 -9.16
C THR A 337 12.54 7.57 -9.95
N VAL A 338 12.99 7.18 -11.15
CA VAL A 338 13.42 8.10 -12.22
C VAL A 338 12.32 8.23 -13.26
N SER A 339 12.15 9.40 -13.86
CA SER A 339 11.17 9.54 -14.95
C SER A 339 11.68 8.84 -16.24
N PRO A 340 10.76 8.44 -17.16
CA PRO A 340 11.14 7.87 -18.45
C PRO A 340 12.06 8.77 -19.24
N GLU A 341 11.83 10.09 -19.20
CA GLU A 341 12.66 11.09 -19.91
C GLU A 341 14.07 11.18 -19.32
N GLU A 342 14.17 11.17 -17.98
CA GLU A 342 15.46 11.15 -17.28
C GLU A 342 16.21 9.86 -17.58
N PHE A 343 15.54 8.70 -17.52
CA PHE A 343 16.15 7.42 -17.82
C PHE A 343 16.60 7.32 -19.29
N THR A 344 15.81 7.84 -20.22
CA THR A 344 16.19 7.89 -21.65
C THR A 344 17.45 8.75 -21.88
N LYS A 345 17.62 9.84 -21.14
CA LYS A 345 18.85 10.65 -21.18
C LYS A 345 20.04 9.87 -20.62
N LEU A 346 19.86 9.16 -19.49
CA LEU A 346 20.89 8.28 -18.92
C LEU A 346 21.31 7.18 -19.88
N GLY A 347 20.36 6.57 -20.61
CA GLY A 347 20.67 5.53 -21.62
C GLY A 347 21.47 6.02 -22.80
N LYS A 348 21.44 7.34 -23.09
CA LYS A 348 22.30 7.95 -24.13
C LYS A 348 23.72 8.27 -23.62
N LYS A 349 23.85 8.67 -22.36
CA LYS A 349 25.12 9.03 -21.73
C LYS A 349 24.98 8.89 -20.20
N ILE A 350 25.69 7.91 -19.64
CA ILE A 350 25.75 7.71 -18.19
C ILE A 350 26.79 8.67 -17.60
N PRO A 351 26.44 9.53 -16.62
CA PRO A 351 27.42 10.37 -15.93
C PRO A 351 28.47 9.53 -15.18
N ALA A 352 29.67 10.03 -15.04
CA ALA A 352 30.79 9.30 -14.41
C ALA A 352 30.53 8.94 -12.92
N ASP A 353 29.66 9.68 -12.24
CA ASP A 353 29.28 9.46 -10.84
C ASP A 353 28.04 8.56 -10.68
N THR A 354 27.53 8.02 -11.77
CA THR A 354 26.29 7.23 -11.80
C THR A 354 26.57 5.82 -12.35
N ILE A 355 26.02 4.82 -11.69
CA ILE A 355 26.05 3.43 -12.14
C ILE A 355 24.62 3.04 -12.52
N VAL A 356 24.42 2.65 -13.76
CA VAL A 356 23.15 2.06 -14.23
C VAL A 356 23.25 0.54 -14.09
N ILE A 357 22.27 -0.07 -13.47
CA ILE A 357 22.26 -1.52 -13.17
C ILE A 357 21.03 -2.16 -13.79
N ASP A 358 21.27 -3.13 -14.66
CA ASP A 358 20.25 -4.06 -15.15
C ASP A 358 20.09 -5.20 -14.15
N VAL A 359 18.89 -5.33 -13.56
CA VAL A 359 18.61 -6.37 -12.57
C VAL A 359 17.90 -7.58 -13.18
N ARG A 360 17.92 -7.70 -14.50
CA ARG A 360 17.43 -8.88 -15.23
C ARG A 360 18.50 -9.98 -15.28
N TYR A 361 18.08 -11.18 -15.69
CA TYR A 361 19.02 -12.28 -15.92
C TYR A 361 20.06 -11.96 -17.01
N GLY A 362 21.17 -12.68 -16.98
CA GLY A 362 22.25 -12.51 -17.93
C GLY A 362 21.87 -12.76 -19.40
N ASP A 363 20.94 -13.66 -19.67
CA ASP A 363 20.39 -13.90 -21.01
C ASP A 363 19.50 -12.74 -21.49
N GLU A 364 18.70 -12.15 -20.63
CA GLU A 364 17.90 -10.95 -20.93
C GLU A 364 18.81 -9.74 -21.18
N TYR A 365 19.88 -9.61 -20.40
CA TYR A 365 20.89 -8.57 -20.58
C TYR A 365 21.64 -8.74 -21.90
N ALA A 366 22.06 -9.97 -22.23
CA ALA A 366 22.74 -10.28 -23.47
C ALA A 366 21.87 -10.03 -24.72
N ALA A 367 20.57 -10.22 -24.62
CA ALA A 367 19.60 -9.95 -25.68
C ALA A 367 19.40 -8.45 -25.98
N GLY A 368 19.78 -7.57 -25.04
CA GLY A 368 19.72 -6.12 -25.20
C GLY A 368 19.71 -5.42 -23.85
N HIS A 369 20.51 -4.39 -23.68
CA HIS A 369 20.64 -3.64 -22.42
C HIS A 369 21.02 -2.17 -22.69
N VAL A 370 20.89 -1.33 -21.69
CA VAL A 370 21.37 0.07 -21.73
C VAL A 370 22.88 0.04 -21.83
N LYS A 371 23.44 0.73 -22.85
CA LYS A 371 24.89 0.78 -23.06
C LYS A 371 25.63 1.21 -21.77
N ASP A 372 26.71 0.52 -21.45
CA ASP A 372 27.55 0.73 -20.26
C ASP A 372 26.84 0.43 -18.91
N ALA A 373 25.63 -0.14 -18.91
CA ALA A 373 25.00 -0.65 -17.71
C ALA A 373 25.72 -1.91 -17.19
N LYS A 374 25.77 -2.08 -15.88
CA LYS A 374 26.23 -3.33 -15.24
C LYS A 374 25.06 -4.30 -15.11
N ASN A 375 25.31 -5.61 -15.25
CA ASN A 375 24.31 -6.62 -14.99
C ASN A 375 24.51 -7.20 -13.59
N PHE A 376 23.58 -6.91 -12.69
CA PHE A 376 23.51 -7.49 -11.35
C PHE A 376 22.10 -8.05 -11.16
N PRO A 377 21.87 -9.33 -11.51
CA PRO A 377 20.56 -9.95 -11.40
C PRO A 377 19.98 -9.83 -9.98
N LEU A 378 18.65 -9.70 -9.90
CA LEU A 378 17.97 -9.50 -8.61
C LEU A 378 18.30 -10.61 -7.60
N GLU A 379 18.39 -11.86 -8.05
CA GLU A 379 18.70 -13.02 -7.21
C GLU A 379 20.09 -12.94 -6.53
N ASP A 380 21.05 -12.25 -7.18
CA ASP A 380 22.41 -12.09 -6.67
C ASP A 380 22.67 -10.67 -6.13
N MET A 381 21.64 -9.80 -6.11
CA MET A 381 21.79 -8.39 -5.73
C MET A 381 22.39 -8.22 -4.33
N ALA A 382 22.06 -9.10 -3.39
CA ALA A 382 22.59 -9.03 -2.04
C ALA A 382 24.11 -9.30 -1.98
N GLU A 383 24.63 -10.17 -2.86
CA GLU A 383 26.04 -10.49 -2.99
C GLU A 383 26.76 -9.36 -3.72
N HIS A 384 26.24 -8.91 -4.88
CA HIS A 384 26.80 -7.81 -5.68
C HIS A 384 26.77 -6.45 -4.99
N ALA A 385 25.93 -6.27 -3.98
CA ALA A 385 25.93 -5.03 -3.21
C ALA A 385 27.31 -4.70 -2.60
N GLY A 386 28.10 -5.72 -2.20
CA GLY A 386 29.46 -5.55 -1.71
C GLY A 386 30.46 -5.01 -2.75
N GLU A 387 30.19 -5.12 -4.04
CA GLU A 387 31.02 -4.64 -5.14
C GLU A 387 30.74 -3.17 -5.50
N ILE A 388 29.65 -2.62 -4.96
CA ILE A 388 29.23 -1.25 -5.24
C ILE A 388 29.83 -0.31 -4.18
N THR A 389 30.59 0.67 -4.61
CA THR A 389 31.14 1.69 -3.71
C THR A 389 30.02 2.46 -3.01
N GLN A 390 30.07 2.56 -1.68
CA GLN A 390 29.12 3.36 -0.91
C GLN A 390 29.14 4.83 -1.37
N GLY A 391 27.97 5.45 -1.45
CA GLY A 391 27.83 6.82 -1.95
C GLY A 391 27.69 6.97 -3.46
N SER A 392 27.88 5.89 -4.25
CA SER A 392 27.60 5.93 -5.69
C SER A 392 26.13 6.24 -5.96
N LYS A 393 25.86 7.01 -7.01
CA LYS A 393 24.49 7.20 -7.52
C LYS A 393 24.10 5.99 -8.35
N LEU A 394 23.04 5.31 -7.94
CA LEU A 394 22.60 4.08 -8.59
C LEU A 394 21.25 4.30 -9.27
N VAL A 395 21.11 3.80 -10.49
CA VAL A 395 19.82 3.76 -11.21
C VAL A 395 19.59 2.34 -11.71
N LEU A 396 18.54 1.71 -11.19
CA LEU A 396 18.19 0.32 -11.45
C LEU A 396 17.08 0.24 -12.50
N TYR A 397 17.11 -0.78 -13.34
CA TYR A 397 16.02 -1.07 -14.25
C TYR A 397 15.84 -2.57 -14.48
N CYS A 398 14.64 -2.95 -14.91
CA CYS A 398 14.32 -4.28 -15.45
C CYS A 398 13.30 -4.12 -16.58
N ASP A 399 12.67 -5.19 -17.00
CA ASP A 399 11.65 -5.18 -18.07
C ASP A 399 10.35 -4.44 -17.71
N THR A 400 9.90 -4.48 -16.44
CA THR A 400 8.59 -3.95 -16.01
C THR A 400 8.64 -3.02 -14.77
N GLY A 401 9.83 -2.72 -14.25
CA GLY A 401 10.03 -1.96 -13.02
C GLY A 401 9.96 -2.79 -11.73
N MET A 402 9.32 -3.96 -11.74
CA MET A 402 9.07 -4.76 -10.53
C MET A 402 10.37 -5.26 -9.87
N ARG A 403 11.25 -5.92 -10.64
CA ARG A 403 12.54 -6.41 -10.12
C ARG A 403 13.45 -5.24 -9.72
N ALA A 404 13.36 -4.11 -10.43
CA ALA A 404 14.11 -2.91 -10.10
C ALA A 404 13.66 -2.29 -8.77
N GLU A 405 12.35 -2.27 -8.48
CA GLU A 405 11.82 -1.86 -7.17
C GLU A 405 12.28 -2.77 -6.03
N MET A 406 12.30 -4.10 -6.26
CA MET A 406 12.80 -5.07 -5.28
C MET A 406 14.29 -4.85 -4.99
N ALA A 407 15.11 -4.70 -6.03
CA ALA A 407 16.55 -4.41 -5.91
C ALA A 407 16.80 -3.07 -5.20
N TYR A 408 15.99 -2.04 -5.50
CA TYR A 408 16.03 -0.76 -4.80
C TYR A 408 15.83 -0.97 -3.28
N ASN A 409 14.83 -1.75 -2.86
CA ASN A 409 14.58 -2.01 -1.45
C ASN A 409 15.74 -2.79 -0.80
N ILE A 410 16.32 -3.80 -1.47
CA ILE A 410 17.51 -4.53 -0.98
C ILE A 410 18.68 -3.57 -0.74
N LEU A 411 19.00 -2.70 -1.71
CA LEU A 411 20.09 -1.76 -1.58
C LEU A 411 19.84 -0.70 -0.50
N LYS A 412 18.61 -0.19 -0.39
CA LYS A 412 18.22 0.73 0.69
C LYS A 412 18.43 0.08 2.07
N ASP A 413 18.08 -1.17 2.24
CA ASP A 413 18.27 -1.93 3.48
C ASP A 413 19.76 -2.18 3.81
N LYS A 414 20.60 -2.23 2.77
CA LYS A 414 22.07 -2.32 2.91
C LYS A 414 22.74 -0.93 3.10
N GLY A 415 21.96 0.14 3.26
CA GLY A 415 22.46 1.49 3.58
C GLY A 415 22.83 2.36 2.38
N TYR A 416 22.52 1.95 1.16
CA TYR A 416 22.72 2.80 -0.02
C TYR A 416 21.66 3.91 -0.04
N THR A 417 22.07 5.17 0.05
CA THR A 417 21.17 6.33 0.14
C THR A 417 20.78 6.89 -1.22
N ALA A 418 21.70 6.89 -2.20
CA ALA A 418 21.54 7.47 -3.53
C ALA A 418 21.11 6.44 -4.58
N VAL A 419 20.06 5.64 -4.26
CA VAL A 419 19.50 4.61 -5.16
C VAL A 419 18.20 5.09 -5.74
N ARG A 420 18.01 4.88 -7.04
CA ARG A 420 16.75 5.14 -7.76
C ARG A 420 16.45 4.00 -8.73
N PHE A 421 15.23 3.90 -9.23
CA PHE A 421 14.83 2.86 -10.17
C PHE A 421 13.82 3.35 -11.21
N LEU A 422 13.81 2.71 -12.38
CA LEU A 422 12.79 2.94 -13.40
C LEU A 422 11.52 2.13 -13.06
N ASP A 423 10.43 2.84 -12.80
CA ASP A 423 9.09 2.25 -12.64
C ASP A 423 8.35 2.33 -13.97
N GLY A 424 8.61 1.37 -14.84
CA GLY A 424 8.03 1.33 -16.19
C GLY A 424 8.49 0.12 -16.98
N THR A 425 7.79 -0.14 -18.07
CA THR A 425 8.14 -1.21 -19.01
C THR A 425 9.16 -0.69 -20.02
N ILE A 426 10.33 -1.33 -20.09
CA ILE A 426 11.36 -1.06 -21.08
C ILE A 426 11.41 -2.20 -22.12
N LYS A 427 11.50 -1.85 -23.39
CA LYS A 427 11.71 -2.81 -24.50
C LYS A 427 12.91 -2.40 -25.30
N PHE A 428 13.79 -3.36 -25.57
CA PHE A 428 14.98 -3.16 -26.39
C PHE A 428 14.70 -3.61 -27.82
N GLU A 429 15.19 -2.82 -28.78
CA GLU A 429 15.15 -3.14 -30.20
C GLU A 429 16.48 -3.79 -30.62
N LYS A 430 16.51 -4.43 -31.81
CA LYS A 430 17.70 -5.12 -32.32
C LYS A 430 18.89 -4.20 -32.59
N ASP A 431 18.66 -2.92 -32.78
CA ASP A 431 19.70 -1.90 -33.00
C ASP A 431 20.26 -1.33 -31.67
N GLY A 432 19.83 -1.86 -30.52
CA GLY A 432 20.24 -1.40 -29.19
C GLY A 432 19.47 -0.18 -28.67
N SER A 433 18.55 0.38 -29.45
CA SER A 433 17.64 1.40 -28.97
C SER A 433 16.57 0.78 -28.02
N PHE A 434 15.94 1.61 -27.21
CA PHE A 434 14.87 1.15 -26.33
C PHE A 434 13.74 2.17 -26.22
N GLY A 435 12.54 1.64 -25.97
CA GLY A 435 11.36 2.42 -25.66
C GLY A 435 10.90 2.18 -24.22
N ILE A 436 10.35 3.21 -23.58
CA ILE A 436 9.79 3.13 -22.22
C ILE A 436 8.32 3.49 -22.26
N THR A 437 7.48 2.66 -21.59
CA THR A 437 6.08 2.94 -21.33
C THR A 437 5.82 2.86 -19.84
N THR A 438 5.01 3.79 -19.33
CA THR A 438 4.49 3.77 -17.94
C THR A 438 3.00 3.55 -17.99
N ASP A 439 2.49 2.68 -17.13
CA ASP A 439 1.05 2.38 -16.97
C ASP A 439 0.28 3.52 -16.31
#